data_b5dd9627770053cc3c6481bd7e7c3aa5
#
_entry.id   b5dd9627770053cc3c6481bd7e7c3aa5
#
_cell.length_a   1.000
_cell.length_b   1.000
_cell.length_c   1.000
_cell.angle_alpha   90.00
_cell.angle_beta   90.00
_cell.angle_gamma   90.00
#
_symmetry.space_group_name_H-M   'P 1'
#
loop_
_entity.id
_entity.type
_entity.pdbx_description
1 polymer ?
#
loop_
_entity_poly.entity_id
_entity_poly.type
_entity_poly.pdbx_seq_one_letter_code
_entity_poly.pdbx_strand_id
1 'polypeptide(L)'
;MRTGSGSVIKIGLMTPQSGPIGLYGPSSIDCAKLAVEEINARGGLFGSRLDLVFGDGGAGPERVVAETSHMIEQHRIRAMIGSHVSPNRDALVGAIGGRIPYVYTTLYEGDQYAFGVFMCGETPVQQLDPLIAWLRSNRDARKWFIVANDYSFPLKSCRIAKDYIAQADGEIVGEEYLPLATADYHATLRRIERSGCDAVLIYLVGMDAIVFNRQFSSAGLHRKIARAAPVLCENTLLAIGSDAVDNMYSTAGFTNHLRTNSGRRFRDSYRRRFGPGAPVPNRFGVSCYEGLHLLVALAEQAGSLDLYKMQAFADGLAISTPRGDCRMQSNHLGAPIHLVEARGFDLCALEDVGYRTASSRSVQITSPVVMAMPERTRPQTDNI
;
A
#
# COMPACT_ATOMS: atom_id res chain seq x y z
N MET A 1 43.25 -8.88 9.37
CA MET A 1 41.84 -8.59 9.04
C MET A 1 41.07 -8.39 10.35
N ARG A 2 40.76 -7.17 10.73
CA ARG A 2 39.92 -6.91 11.91
C ARG A 2 38.49 -7.16 11.50
N THR A 3 37.89 -8.22 11.97
CA THR A 3 36.42 -8.41 11.99
C THR A 3 35.85 -7.43 13.00
N GLY A 4 35.63 -6.19 12.56
CA GLY A 4 34.88 -5.25 13.35
C GLY A 4 33.49 -5.81 13.56
N SER A 5 33.02 -5.91 14.80
CA SER A 5 31.61 -6.10 15.12
C SER A 5 30.87 -4.83 14.63
N GLY A 6 30.49 -4.85 13.35
CA GLY A 6 29.75 -3.75 12.75
C GLY A 6 28.48 -3.52 13.55
N SER A 7 28.20 -2.25 13.89
CA SER A 7 26.94 -1.89 14.54
C SER A 7 25.75 -2.33 13.70
N VAL A 8 24.66 -2.73 14.36
CA VAL A 8 23.44 -3.19 13.73
C VAL A 8 22.32 -2.20 14.00
N ILE A 9 21.64 -1.76 12.95
CA ILE A 9 20.41 -0.95 13.03
C ILE A 9 19.22 -1.90 12.83
N LYS A 10 18.40 -2.06 13.84
CA LYS A 10 17.19 -2.88 13.77
C LYS A 10 16.02 -2.08 13.25
N ILE A 11 15.30 -2.66 12.28
CA ILE A 11 14.11 -2.10 11.64
C ILE A 11 12.92 -3.02 11.94
N GLY A 12 11.85 -2.48 12.50
CA GLY A 12 10.59 -3.22 12.66
C GLY A 12 9.92 -3.42 11.29
N LEU A 13 9.45 -4.63 11.03
CA LEU A 13 8.65 -4.97 9.86
C LEU A 13 7.30 -5.51 10.31
N MET A 14 6.27 -4.67 10.26
CA MET A 14 4.90 -5.01 10.63
C MET A 14 4.10 -5.37 9.37
N THR A 15 4.02 -6.66 9.06
CA THR A 15 3.32 -7.19 7.87
C THR A 15 2.27 -8.22 8.27
N PRO A 16 1.20 -8.41 7.47
CA PRO A 16 0.15 -9.35 7.84
C PRO A 16 0.67 -10.79 7.74
N GLN A 17 0.74 -11.48 8.86
CA GLN A 17 1.09 -12.90 8.93
C GLN A 17 -0.12 -13.76 9.31
N SER A 18 -1.20 -13.14 9.75
CA SER A 18 -2.46 -13.79 10.11
C SER A 18 -3.68 -12.99 9.61
N GLY A 19 -4.89 -13.49 9.92
CA GLY A 19 -6.14 -12.82 9.61
C GLY A 19 -6.49 -12.78 8.12
N PRO A 20 -7.52 -12.00 7.73
CA PRO A 20 -8.08 -11.97 6.37
C PRO A 20 -7.08 -11.54 5.29
N ILE A 21 -6.04 -10.78 5.66
CA ILE A 21 -5.01 -10.27 4.74
C ILE A 21 -3.66 -11.01 4.86
N GLY A 22 -3.60 -12.10 5.65
CA GLY A 22 -2.38 -12.88 5.89
C GLY A 22 -1.72 -13.43 4.62
N LEU A 23 -2.48 -13.63 3.53
CA LEU A 23 -1.95 -14.09 2.25
C LEU A 23 -0.89 -13.16 1.62
N TYR A 24 -0.82 -11.90 2.03
CA TYR A 24 0.20 -10.95 1.55
C TYR A 24 1.52 -11.05 2.30
N GLY A 25 1.53 -11.63 3.50
CA GLY A 25 2.69 -11.69 4.39
C GLY A 25 3.92 -12.37 3.80
N PRO A 26 3.82 -13.58 3.25
CA PRO A 26 4.98 -14.28 2.71
C PRO A 26 5.77 -13.49 1.67
N SER A 27 5.07 -12.89 0.68
CA SER A 27 5.69 -12.02 -0.32
C SER A 27 6.31 -10.76 0.31
N SER A 28 5.62 -10.15 1.28
CA SER A 28 6.10 -8.95 1.96
C SER A 28 7.39 -9.21 2.74
N ILE A 29 7.46 -10.34 3.44
CA ILE A 29 8.64 -10.77 4.20
C ILE A 29 9.84 -11.03 3.28
N ASP A 30 9.65 -11.79 2.19
CA ASP A 30 10.76 -12.11 1.30
C ASP A 30 11.26 -10.89 0.52
N CYS A 31 10.35 -10.01 0.06
CA CYS A 31 10.73 -8.75 -0.58
C CYS A 31 11.52 -7.84 0.39
N ALA A 32 11.10 -7.75 1.66
CA ALA A 32 11.82 -6.98 2.68
C ALA A 32 13.20 -7.57 3.00
N LYS A 33 13.33 -8.92 3.08
CA LYS A 33 14.60 -9.58 3.26
C LYS A 33 15.56 -9.28 2.10
N LEU A 34 15.07 -9.36 0.85
CA LEU A 34 15.87 -9.01 -0.32
C LEU A 34 16.39 -7.57 -0.25
N ALA A 35 15.53 -6.61 0.10
CA ALA A 35 15.93 -5.22 0.26
C ALA A 35 17.06 -5.05 1.30
N VAL A 36 16.90 -5.67 2.48
CA VAL A 36 17.93 -5.61 3.53
C VAL A 36 19.24 -6.26 3.09
N GLU A 37 19.19 -7.39 2.41
CA GLU A 37 20.38 -8.03 1.86
C GLU A 37 21.11 -7.15 0.85
N GLU A 38 20.38 -6.52 -0.07
CA GLU A 38 20.95 -5.59 -1.06
C GLU A 38 21.50 -4.32 -0.43
N ILE A 39 20.84 -3.75 0.57
CA ILE A 39 21.33 -2.60 1.32
C ILE A 39 22.61 -2.97 2.08
N ASN A 40 22.62 -4.11 2.77
CA ASN A 40 23.80 -4.58 3.50
C ASN A 40 24.97 -4.90 2.59
N ALA A 41 24.75 -5.44 1.40
CA ALA A 41 25.80 -5.69 0.41
C ALA A 41 26.48 -4.40 -0.08
N ARG A 42 25.80 -3.25 0.02
CA ARG A 42 26.34 -1.92 -0.32
C ARG A 42 26.98 -1.19 0.87
N GLY A 43 27.09 -1.84 2.04
CA GLY A 43 27.69 -1.26 3.25
C GLY A 43 26.68 -0.88 4.35
N GLY A 44 25.40 -1.19 4.16
CA GLY A 44 24.34 -0.90 5.14
C GLY A 44 23.96 0.58 5.18
N LEU A 45 23.42 1.02 6.30
CA LEU A 45 23.09 2.43 6.57
C LEU A 45 24.11 3.03 7.54
N PHE A 46 24.80 4.10 7.14
CA PHE A 46 25.88 4.74 7.91
C PHE A 46 26.98 3.74 8.34
N GLY A 47 27.32 2.77 7.48
CA GLY A 47 28.30 1.73 7.79
C GLY A 47 27.79 0.63 8.75
N SER A 48 26.54 0.69 9.16
CA SER A 48 25.89 -0.32 10.03
C SER A 48 25.02 -1.27 9.22
N ARG A 49 25.05 -2.54 9.56
CA ARG A 49 24.14 -3.52 8.93
C ARG A 49 22.70 -3.28 9.39
N LEU A 50 21.75 -3.48 8.49
CA LEU A 50 20.33 -3.53 8.84
C LEU A 50 19.95 -4.96 9.24
N ASP A 51 19.03 -5.07 10.21
CA ASP A 51 18.39 -6.31 10.63
C ASP A 51 16.89 -6.09 10.83
N LEU A 52 16.06 -7.11 10.53
CA LEU A 52 14.59 -7.02 10.63
C LEU A 52 14.08 -7.66 11.91
N VAL A 53 13.17 -6.97 12.58
CA VAL A 53 12.35 -7.47 13.68
C VAL A 53 10.92 -7.58 13.17
N PHE A 54 10.39 -8.81 13.12
CA PHE A 54 9.09 -9.09 12.50
C PHE A 54 7.96 -8.97 13.52
N GLY A 55 6.82 -8.41 13.07
CA GLY A 55 5.55 -8.37 13.79
C GLY A 55 4.38 -8.70 12.88
N ASP A 56 3.26 -9.11 13.48
CA ASP A 56 2.05 -9.48 12.76
C ASP A 56 1.08 -8.32 12.59
N GLY A 57 1.16 -7.67 11.43
CA GLY A 57 0.25 -6.60 11.03
C GLY A 57 -1.17 -7.07 10.65
N GLY A 58 -1.43 -8.37 10.61
CA GLY A 58 -2.76 -8.97 10.37
C GLY A 58 -3.58 -9.13 11.65
N ALA A 59 -2.95 -8.98 12.81
CA ALA A 59 -3.61 -8.97 14.10
C ALA A 59 -4.45 -7.69 14.31
N GLY A 60 -5.31 -7.67 15.34
CA GLY A 60 -6.08 -6.49 15.68
C GLY A 60 -5.22 -5.34 16.25
N PRO A 61 -5.76 -4.10 16.27
CA PRO A 61 -5.00 -2.90 16.66
C PRO A 61 -4.32 -3.00 18.02
N GLU A 62 -4.98 -3.56 19.04
CA GLU A 62 -4.42 -3.71 20.38
C GLU A 62 -3.13 -4.54 20.38
N ARG A 63 -3.13 -5.68 19.68
CA ARG A 63 -1.96 -6.54 19.55
C ARG A 63 -0.84 -5.87 18.78
N VAL A 64 -1.18 -5.19 17.69
CA VAL A 64 -0.21 -4.45 16.88
C VAL A 64 0.47 -3.34 17.70
N VAL A 65 -0.28 -2.63 18.56
CA VAL A 65 0.27 -1.64 19.50
C VAL A 65 1.22 -2.29 20.51
N ALA A 66 0.82 -3.41 21.12
CA ALA A 66 1.66 -4.12 22.09
C ALA A 66 2.97 -4.63 21.45
N GLU A 67 2.91 -5.23 20.27
CA GLU A 67 4.08 -5.67 19.53
C GLU A 67 4.99 -4.50 19.13
N THR A 68 4.41 -3.37 18.68
CA THR A 68 5.18 -2.17 18.33
C THR A 68 5.93 -1.61 19.54
N SER A 69 5.26 -1.50 20.68
CA SER A 69 5.89 -1.05 21.93
C SER A 69 7.03 -1.98 22.35
N HIS A 70 6.81 -3.30 22.29
CA HIS A 70 7.84 -4.30 22.57
C HIS A 70 9.04 -4.18 21.62
N MET A 71 8.80 -3.98 20.32
CA MET A 71 9.89 -3.77 19.34
C MET A 71 10.72 -2.54 19.66
N ILE A 72 10.07 -1.42 20.02
CA ILE A 72 10.77 -0.18 20.35
C ILE A 72 11.56 -0.33 21.64
N GLU A 73 10.98 -0.88 22.69
CA GLU A 73 11.54 -0.91 24.04
C GLU A 73 12.55 -2.04 24.23
N GLN A 74 12.25 -3.24 23.77
CA GLN A 74 13.07 -4.43 24.00
C GLN A 74 14.02 -4.70 22.84
N HIS A 75 13.53 -4.63 21.60
CA HIS A 75 14.39 -4.83 20.43
C HIS A 75 15.15 -3.58 20.01
N ARG A 76 14.74 -2.38 20.51
CA ARG A 76 15.37 -1.08 20.21
C ARG A 76 15.42 -0.82 18.70
N ILE A 77 14.33 -1.07 18.00
CA ILE A 77 14.21 -0.71 16.58
C ILE A 77 14.39 0.79 16.40
N ARG A 78 14.97 1.18 15.27
CA ARG A 78 15.27 2.59 14.95
C ARG A 78 14.36 3.17 13.87
N ALA A 79 13.57 2.31 13.23
CA ALA A 79 12.54 2.68 12.26
C ALA A 79 11.51 1.55 12.15
N MET A 80 10.36 1.86 11.55
CA MET A 80 9.28 0.91 11.28
C MET A 80 8.92 0.93 9.79
N ILE A 81 8.73 -0.25 9.22
CA ILE A 81 8.08 -0.48 7.93
C ILE A 81 6.75 -1.19 8.20
N GLY A 82 5.64 -0.70 7.63
CA GLY A 82 4.33 -1.28 7.87
C GLY A 82 3.52 -1.50 6.61
N SER A 83 2.99 -2.72 6.46
CA SER A 83 2.05 -3.12 5.41
C SER A 83 0.86 -3.83 6.07
N HIS A 84 -0.23 -3.11 6.32
CA HIS A 84 -1.40 -3.59 7.06
C HIS A 84 -2.60 -2.66 6.83
N VAL A 85 -3.79 -3.00 7.36
CA VAL A 85 -5.00 -2.18 7.22
C VAL A 85 -4.91 -0.86 7.96
N SER A 86 -5.70 0.14 7.52
CA SER A 86 -5.67 1.50 8.06
C SER A 86 -5.92 1.62 9.56
N PRO A 87 -6.86 0.87 10.18
CA PRO A 87 -7.01 0.90 11.63
C PRO A 87 -5.73 0.54 12.40
N ASN A 88 -4.95 -0.41 11.89
CA ASN A 88 -3.67 -0.77 12.48
C ASN A 88 -2.61 0.32 12.25
N ARG A 89 -2.62 0.99 11.08
CA ARG A 89 -1.74 2.15 10.84
C ARG A 89 -1.99 3.25 11.85
N ASP A 90 -3.25 3.63 12.07
CA ASP A 90 -3.62 4.71 12.96
C ASP A 90 -3.22 4.37 14.42
N ALA A 91 -3.41 3.11 14.83
CA ALA A 91 -2.96 2.61 16.11
C ALA A 91 -1.42 2.62 16.25
N LEU A 92 -0.69 2.23 15.19
CA LEU A 92 0.77 2.28 15.17
C LEU A 92 1.31 3.72 15.25
N VAL A 93 0.72 4.65 14.52
CA VAL A 93 1.10 6.07 14.57
C VAL A 93 1.02 6.58 16.02
N GLY A 94 -0.07 6.25 16.74
CA GLY A 94 -0.21 6.56 18.15
C GLY A 94 0.85 5.88 19.02
N ALA A 95 1.09 4.58 18.84
CA ALA A 95 2.07 3.81 19.60
C ALA A 95 3.51 4.27 19.35
N ILE A 96 3.86 4.62 18.12
CA ILE A 96 5.18 5.18 17.78
C ILE A 96 5.36 6.57 18.39
N GLY A 97 4.32 7.40 18.37
CA GLY A 97 4.31 8.72 19.01
C GLY A 97 5.45 9.64 18.56
N GLY A 98 5.86 9.58 17.31
CA GLY A 98 6.95 10.40 16.78
C GLY A 98 8.35 10.06 17.32
N ARG A 99 8.55 8.85 17.89
CA ARG A 99 9.85 8.41 18.44
C ARG A 99 10.83 7.90 17.39
N ILE A 100 10.30 7.30 16.32
CA ILE A 100 11.09 6.72 15.22
C ILE A 100 10.40 6.96 13.88
N PRO A 101 11.12 6.99 12.74
CA PRO A 101 10.51 7.08 11.43
C PRO A 101 9.66 5.84 11.12
N TYR A 102 8.53 6.08 10.47
CA TYR A 102 7.60 5.05 10.05
C TYR A 102 7.31 5.18 8.54
N VAL A 103 7.61 4.15 7.77
CA VAL A 103 7.23 4.06 6.36
C VAL A 103 6.05 3.12 6.21
N TYR A 104 4.91 3.65 5.83
CA TYR A 104 3.72 2.87 5.52
C TYR A 104 3.68 2.53 4.04
N THR A 105 3.59 1.24 3.72
CA THR A 105 3.92 0.77 2.37
C THR A 105 2.73 0.27 1.55
N THR A 106 1.59 -0.06 2.18
CA THR A 106 0.42 -0.54 1.44
C THR A 106 -0.44 0.60 0.92
N LEU A 107 -1.48 0.27 0.14
CA LEU A 107 -2.47 1.21 -0.35
C LEU A 107 -3.15 1.95 0.81
N TYR A 108 -3.48 3.22 0.61
CA TYR A 108 -4.09 4.06 1.63
C TYR A 108 -4.96 5.16 1.02
N GLU A 109 -5.66 5.90 1.87
CA GLU A 109 -6.69 6.87 1.50
C GLU A 109 -6.18 8.11 0.76
N GLY A 110 -4.89 8.47 0.95
CA GLY A 110 -4.27 9.66 0.32
C GLY A 110 -4.27 10.93 1.18
N ASP A 111 -4.89 10.92 2.35
CA ASP A 111 -5.07 12.08 3.24
C ASP A 111 -4.31 11.99 4.57
N GLN A 112 -3.22 11.21 4.62
CA GLN A 112 -2.45 10.98 5.85
C GLN A 112 -1.27 11.94 5.96
N TYR A 113 -1.22 12.71 7.05
CA TYR A 113 -0.20 13.72 7.32
C TYR A 113 0.27 13.66 8.78
N ALA A 114 0.84 12.54 9.20
CA ALA A 114 1.44 12.43 10.53
C ALA A 114 2.94 12.71 10.46
N PHE A 115 3.47 13.46 11.43
CA PHE A 115 4.91 13.77 11.54
C PHE A 115 5.74 12.50 11.67
N GLY A 116 6.77 12.37 10.85
CA GLY A 116 7.67 11.21 10.82
C GLY A 116 7.07 9.97 10.15
N VAL A 117 5.91 10.10 9.50
CA VAL A 117 5.28 9.05 8.69
C VAL A 117 5.45 9.35 7.21
N PHE A 118 5.99 8.39 6.46
CA PHE A 118 6.25 8.49 5.03
C PHE A 118 5.43 7.43 4.31
N MET A 119 4.65 7.85 3.32
CA MET A 119 3.67 7.01 2.63
C MET A 119 4.23 6.52 1.30
N CYS A 120 4.45 5.22 1.18
CA CYS A 120 5.04 4.59 -0.01
C CYS A 120 3.99 3.96 -0.94
N GLY A 121 2.83 3.60 -0.40
CA GLY A 121 1.74 2.95 -1.14
C GLY A 121 1.03 3.86 -2.13
N GLU A 122 0.18 3.26 -2.94
CA GLU A 122 -0.64 3.97 -3.91
C GLU A 122 -1.96 4.46 -3.29
N THR A 123 -2.53 5.51 -3.86
CA THR A 123 -3.78 6.14 -3.40
C THR A 123 -4.91 5.93 -4.40
N PRO A 124 -6.18 6.04 -3.97
CA PRO A 124 -7.34 5.98 -4.87
C PRO A 124 -7.27 6.98 -6.03
N VAL A 125 -6.69 8.14 -5.77
CA VAL A 125 -6.51 9.19 -6.76
C VAL A 125 -5.56 8.77 -7.90
N GLN A 126 -4.50 8.04 -7.57
CA GLN A 126 -3.59 7.49 -8.58
C GLN A 126 -4.25 6.38 -9.41
N GLN A 127 -5.20 5.66 -8.84
CA GLN A 127 -5.74 4.41 -9.37
C GLN A 127 -7.08 4.57 -10.08
N LEU A 128 -8.03 5.31 -9.51
CA LEU A 128 -9.43 5.25 -9.90
C LEU A 128 -9.74 6.01 -11.17
N ASP A 129 -9.19 7.21 -11.33
CA ASP A 129 -9.42 8.03 -12.52
C ASP A 129 -9.13 7.25 -13.82
N PRO A 130 -7.92 6.68 -14.04
CA PRO A 130 -7.63 5.95 -15.27
C PRO A 130 -8.44 4.66 -15.40
N LEU A 131 -8.72 3.96 -14.30
CA LEU A 131 -9.50 2.72 -14.32
C LEU A 131 -10.95 2.96 -14.73
N ILE A 132 -11.60 3.96 -14.14
CA ILE A 132 -13.00 4.29 -14.41
C ILE A 132 -13.16 4.84 -15.84
N ALA A 133 -12.27 5.76 -16.25
CA ALA A 133 -12.28 6.34 -17.59
C ALA A 133 -12.10 5.26 -18.66
N TRP A 134 -11.19 4.31 -18.43
CA TRP A 134 -10.96 3.21 -19.36
C TRP A 134 -12.18 2.27 -19.48
N LEU A 135 -12.78 1.88 -18.33
CA LEU A 135 -13.98 1.04 -18.32
C LEU A 135 -15.17 1.74 -19.00
N ARG A 136 -15.29 3.04 -18.81
CA ARG A 136 -16.30 3.84 -19.51
C ARG A 136 -16.12 3.79 -21.01
N SER A 137 -14.87 3.96 -21.49
CA SER A 137 -14.57 4.03 -22.91
C SER A 137 -14.54 2.66 -23.61
N ASN A 138 -14.11 1.59 -22.91
CA ASN A 138 -13.85 0.29 -23.52
C ASN A 138 -14.89 -0.78 -23.18
N ARG A 139 -15.72 -0.56 -22.15
CA ARG A 139 -16.75 -1.47 -21.66
C ARG A 139 -18.12 -0.81 -21.58
N ASP A 140 -18.24 0.46 -21.96
CA ASP A 140 -19.44 1.32 -21.82
C ASP A 140 -20.03 1.28 -20.39
N ALA A 141 -19.18 1.17 -19.36
CA ALA A 141 -19.59 1.06 -17.97
C ALA A 141 -20.21 2.39 -17.50
N ARG A 142 -21.53 2.45 -17.39
CA ARG A 142 -22.32 3.59 -16.95
C ARG A 142 -22.93 3.33 -15.58
N LYS A 143 -23.47 2.14 -15.37
CA LYS A 143 -24.15 1.74 -14.13
C LYS A 143 -23.21 0.96 -13.25
N TRP A 144 -22.92 1.51 -12.08
CA TRP A 144 -21.94 0.95 -11.16
C TRP A 144 -22.58 0.44 -9.88
N PHE A 145 -22.17 -0.74 -9.44
CA PHE A 145 -22.46 -1.25 -8.11
C PHE A 145 -21.15 -1.25 -7.29
N ILE A 146 -21.19 -0.78 -6.04
CA ILE A 146 -20.02 -0.74 -5.16
C ILE A 146 -20.13 -1.85 -4.12
N VAL A 147 -19.07 -2.65 -3.96
CA VAL A 147 -18.93 -3.63 -2.87
C VAL A 147 -17.60 -3.38 -2.18
N ALA A 148 -17.64 -3.12 -0.88
CA ALA A 148 -16.45 -2.73 -0.13
C ALA A 148 -16.46 -3.27 1.31
N ASN A 149 -15.29 -3.39 1.93
CA ASN A 149 -15.19 -3.61 3.36
C ASN A 149 -15.54 -2.34 4.15
N ASP A 150 -16.13 -2.50 5.33
CA ASP A 150 -16.57 -1.41 6.19
C ASP A 150 -15.44 -0.96 7.14
N TYR A 151 -14.46 -0.23 6.58
CA TYR A 151 -13.44 0.49 7.36
C TYR A 151 -12.88 1.68 6.56
N SER A 152 -12.02 2.49 7.18
CA SER A 152 -11.63 3.82 6.68
C SER A 152 -11.13 3.84 5.23
N PHE A 153 -10.23 2.90 4.82
CA PHE A 153 -9.66 2.90 3.47
C PHE A 153 -10.71 2.65 2.38
N PRO A 154 -11.52 1.55 2.40
CA PRO A 154 -12.55 1.35 1.39
C PRO A 154 -13.61 2.45 1.38
N LEU A 155 -14.07 2.90 2.55
CA LEU A 155 -15.10 3.95 2.65
C LEU A 155 -14.66 5.26 1.99
N LYS A 156 -13.44 5.74 2.29
CA LYS A 156 -12.89 6.96 1.68
C LYS A 156 -12.59 6.77 0.19
N SER A 157 -12.06 5.60 -0.19
CA SER A 157 -11.79 5.26 -1.59
C SER A 157 -13.06 5.24 -2.44
N CYS A 158 -14.14 4.65 -1.92
CA CYS A 158 -15.44 4.63 -2.62
C CYS A 158 -16.05 6.02 -2.74
N ARG A 159 -15.83 6.92 -1.78
CA ARG A 159 -16.26 8.32 -1.91
C ARG A 159 -15.56 8.99 -3.09
N ILE A 160 -14.24 8.83 -3.22
CA ILE A 160 -13.46 9.36 -4.35
C ILE A 160 -13.91 8.71 -5.66
N ALA A 161 -14.20 7.40 -5.65
CA ALA A 161 -14.68 6.69 -6.82
C ALA A 161 -16.01 7.25 -7.36
N LYS A 162 -16.95 7.60 -6.47
CA LYS A 162 -18.23 8.19 -6.87
C LYS A 162 -18.05 9.48 -7.67
N ASP A 163 -17.10 10.32 -7.27
CA ASP A 163 -16.79 11.57 -7.99
C ASP A 163 -16.23 11.26 -9.40
N TYR A 164 -15.34 10.28 -9.54
CA TYR A 164 -14.79 9.90 -10.85
C TYR A 164 -15.82 9.19 -11.74
N ILE A 165 -16.70 8.36 -11.15
CA ILE A 165 -17.80 7.72 -11.88
C ILE A 165 -18.74 8.78 -12.43
N ALA A 166 -19.11 9.78 -11.62
CA ALA A 166 -19.96 10.89 -12.08
C ALA A 166 -19.28 11.73 -13.16
N GLN A 167 -17.97 12.02 -13.03
CA GLN A 167 -17.19 12.71 -14.07
C GLN A 167 -17.09 11.94 -15.38
N ALA A 168 -17.17 10.62 -15.33
CA ALA A 168 -17.18 9.73 -16.50
C ALA A 168 -18.61 9.47 -17.03
N ASP A 169 -19.60 10.26 -16.67
CA ASP A 169 -21.00 10.10 -17.08
C ASP A 169 -21.58 8.74 -16.65
N GLY A 170 -21.23 8.30 -15.45
CA GLY A 170 -21.76 7.09 -14.82
C GLY A 170 -22.62 7.37 -13.59
N GLU A 171 -23.39 6.39 -13.18
CA GLU A 171 -24.26 6.44 -12.00
C GLU A 171 -24.03 5.26 -11.07
N ILE A 172 -24.26 5.45 -9.77
CA ILE A 172 -24.25 4.39 -8.77
C ILE A 172 -25.66 3.83 -8.62
N VAL A 173 -25.85 2.58 -9.02
CA VAL A 173 -27.13 1.88 -8.94
C VAL A 173 -27.30 1.03 -7.68
N GLY A 174 -26.24 0.92 -6.88
CA GLY A 174 -26.26 0.27 -5.57
C GLY A 174 -24.89 0.24 -4.90
N GLU A 175 -24.90 0.10 -3.59
CA GLU A 175 -23.67 -0.01 -2.80
C GLU A 175 -23.87 -0.86 -1.55
N GLU A 176 -22.82 -1.58 -1.17
CA GLU A 176 -22.77 -2.37 0.07
C GLU A 176 -21.40 -2.27 0.72
N TYR A 177 -21.44 -2.06 2.03
CA TYR A 177 -20.26 -2.05 2.88
C TYR A 177 -20.41 -3.18 3.90
N LEU A 178 -19.44 -4.09 3.92
CA LEU A 178 -19.52 -5.35 4.65
C LEU A 178 -18.35 -5.47 5.63
N PRO A 179 -18.56 -6.08 6.81
CA PRO A 179 -17.47 -6.34 7.74
C PRO A 179 -16.34 -7.14 7.11
N LEU A 180 -15.11 -6.95 7.62
CA LEU A 180 -13.99 -7.84 7.29
C LEU A 180 -14.32 -9.29 7.70
N ALA A 181 -13.81 -10.26 6.95
CA ALA A 181 -14.05 -11.68 7.09
C ALA A 181 -15.49 -12.12 6.78
N THR A 182 -16.17 -11.41 5.88
CA THR A 182 -17.46 -11.85 5.33
C THR A 182 -17.26 -13.11 4.47
N ALA A 183 -17.98 -14.20 4.82
CA ALA A 183 -17.84 -15.49 4.15
C ALA A 183 -18.94 -15.76 3.11
N ASP A 184 -20.02 -15.00 3.11
CA ASP A 184 -21.18 -15.21 2.23
C ASP A 184 -21.64 -13.90 1.56
N TYR A 185 -21.56 -13.87 0.23
CA TYR A 185 -21.95 -12.76 -0.61
C TYR A 185 -23.18 -13.04 -1.48
N HIS A 186 -23.88 -14.16 -1.30
CA HIS A 186 -25.01 -14.53 -2.17
C HIS A 186 -26.13 -13.48 -2.18
N ALA A 187 -26.40 -12.82 -1.04
CA ALA A 187 -27.39 -11.75 -0.98
C ALA A 187 -26.93 -10.51 -1.78
N THR A 188 -25.65 -10.14 -1.65
CA THR A 188 -25.01 -9.07 -2.42
C THR A 188 -25.05 -9.36 -3.91
N LEU A 189 -24.71 -10.58 -4.31
CA LEU A 189 -24.72 -10.99 -5.73
C LEU A 189 -26.10 -10.91 -6.35
N ARG A 190 -27.16 -11.31 -5.62
CA ARG A 190 -28.54 -11.12 -6.09
C ARG A 190 -28.93 -9.65 -6.27
N ARG A 191 -28.41 -8.75 -5.42
CA ARG A 191 -28.63 -7.30 -5.57
C ARG A 191 -27.88 -6.74 -6.77
N ILE A 192 -26.63 -7.15 -6.97
CA ILE A 192 -25.83 -6.81 -8.16
C ILE A 192 -26.57 -7.23 -9.44
N GLU A 193 -27.00 -8.47 -9.52
CA GLU A 193 -27.71 -8.98 -10.69
C GLU A 193 -29.00 -8.21 -10.99
N ARG A 194 -29.80 -7.92 -9.95
CA ARG A 194 -31.06 -7.16 -10.08
C ARG A 194 -30.85 -5.68 -10.40
N SER A 195 -29.70 -5.11 -10.05
CA SER A 195 -29.41 -3.70 -10.30
C SER A 195 -29.20 -3.38 -11.77
N GLY A 196 -28.87 -4.39 -12.58
CA GLY A 196 -28.54 -4.19 -14.00
C GLY A 196 -27.29 -3.36 -14.20
N CYS A 197 -26.32 -3.43 -13.27
CA CYS A 197 -25.08 -2.71 -13.41
C CYS A 197 -24.20 -3.26 -14.53
N ASP A 198 -23.42 -2.38 -15.15
CA ASP A 198 -22.41 -2.71 -16.18
C ASP A 198 -21.08 -3.10 -15.54
N ALA A 199 -20.79 -2.52 -14.38
CA ALA A 199 -19.54 -2.74 -13.66
C ALA A 199 -19.74 -2.79 -12.14
N VAL A 200 -18.90 -3.58 -11.45
CA VAL A 200 -18.78 -3.61 -9.99
C VAL A 200 -17.44 -3.05 -9.58
N LEU A 201 -17.45 -2.03 -8.74
CA LEU A 201 -16.24 -1.54 -8.05
C LEU A 201 -16.04 -2.34 -6.78
N ILE A 202 -14.89 -3.01 -6.66
CA ILE A 202 -14.58 -3.95 -5.57
C ILE A 202 -13.47 -3.38 -4.71
N TYR A 203 -13.81 -2.94 -3.50
CA TYR A 203 -12.88 -2.56 -2.45
C TYR A 203 -12.90 -3.56 -1.28
N LEU A 204 -12.88 -4.85 -1.64
CA LEU A 204 -12.69 -5.96 -0.70
C LEU A 204 -11.21 -6.34 -0.64
N VAL A 205 -10.71 -6.70 0.54
CA VAL A 205 -9.30 -7.04 0.74
C VAL A 205 -9.11 -8.51 1.13
N GLY A 206 -7.99 -9.08 0.73
CA GLY A 206 -7.57 -10.41 1.15
C GLY A 206 -8.60 -11.50 0.87
N MET A 207 -8.98 -12.24 1.92
CA MET A 207 -9.93 -13.35 1.81
C MET A 207 -11.32 -12.92 1.35
N ASP A 208 -11.76 -11.70 1.71
CA ASP A 208 -13.06 -11.17 1.29
C ASP A 208 -13.12 -11.00 -0.24
N ALA A 209 -12.04 -10.47 -0.84
CA ALA A 209 -11.93 -10.38 -2.29
C ALA A 209 -11.96 -11.76 -2.97
N ILE A 210 -11.30 -12.76 -2.37
CA ILE A 210 -11.27 -14.13 -2.91
C ILE A 210 -12.66 -14.75 -2.87
N VAL A 211 -13.31 -14.74 -1.71
CA VAL A 211 -14.63 -15.35 -1.53
C VAL A 211 -15.67 -14.70 -2.45
N PHE A 212 -15.71 -13.36 -2.46
CA PHE A 212 -16.61 -12.60 -3.34
C PHE A 212 -16.43 -12.98 -4.81
N ASN A 213 -15.20 -12.95 -5.32
CA ASN A 213 -14.94 -13.19 -6.73
C ASN A 213 -15.20 -14.65 -7.15
N ARG A 214 -14.96 -15.62 -6.28
CA ARG A 214 -15.35 -17.02 -6.50
C ARG A 214 -16.86 -17.18 -6.58
N GLN A 215 -17.61 -16.60 -5.64
CA GLN A 215 -19.07 -16.65 -5.64
C GLN A 215 -19.65 -15.87 -6.83
N PHE A 216 -19.05 -14.71 -7.21
CA PHE A 216 -19.43 -13.94 -8.38
C PHE A 216 -19.27 -14.74 -9.68
N SER A 217 -18.16 -15.48 -9.81
CA SER A 217 -17.91 -16.36 -10.93
C SER A 217 -18.88 -17.56 -10.95
N SER A 218 -19.10 -18.20 -9.81
CA SER A 218 -20.05 -19.31 -9.68
C SER A 218 -21.49 -18.92 -10.05
N ALA A 219 -21.86 -17.66 -9.82
CA ALA A 219 -23.13 -17.09 -10.26
C ALA A 219 -23.14 -16.73 -11.77
N GLY A 220 -22.05 -16.93 -12.51
CA GLY A 220 -21.93 -16.61 -13.94
C GLY A 220 -21.85 -15.13 -14.27
N LEU A 221 -21.80 -14.25 -13.25
CA LEU A 221 -21.81 -12.79 -13.41
C LEU A 221 -20.53 -12.25 -14.07
N HIS A 222 -19.38 -12.92 -13.87
CA HIS A 222 -18.07 -12.55 -14.43
C HIS A 222 -18.05 -12.46 -15.96
N ARG A 223 -18.98 -13.13 -16.65
CA ARG A 223 -19.07 -13.08 -18.12
C ARG A 223 -19.82 -11.85 -18.66
N LYS A 224 -20.60 -11.20 -17.81
CA LYS A 224 -21.54 -10.14 -18.21
C LYS A 224 -21.18 -8.79 -17.60
N ILE A 225 -20.60 -8.75 -16.39
CA ILE A 225 -20.37 -7.55 -15.61
C ILE A 225 -18.88 -7.37 -15.44
N ALA A 226 -18.36 -6.17 -15.78
CA ALA A 226 -16.97 -5.81 -15.56
C ALA A 226 -16.68 -5.65 -14.07
N ARG A 227 -15.46 -5.97 -13.65
CA ARG A 227 -15.01 -5.80 -12.27
C ARG A 227 -13.82 -4.84 -12.20
N ALA A 228 -14.01 -3.71 -11.55
CA ALA A 228 -12.95 -2.78 -11.18
C ALA A 228 -12.45 -3.13 -9.78
N ALA A 229 -11.23 -3.66 -9.66
CA ALA A 229 -10.67 -4.18 -8.42
C ALA A 229 -9.31 -3.53 -8.09
N PRO A 230 -9.27 -2.29 -7.55
CA PRO A 230 -8.01 -1.55 -7.31
C PRO A 230 -7.04 -2.22 -6.35
N VAL A 231 -7.52 -3.13 -5.49
CA VAL A 231 -6.71 -3.85 -4.48
C VAL A 231 -6.15 -5.19 -4.99
N LEU A 232 -6.44 -5.54 -6.24
CA LEU A 232 -6.06 -6.82 -6.83
C LEU A 232 -4.55 -7.02 -6.89
N CYS A 233 -4.11 -8.26 -6.64
CA CYS A 233 -2.72 -8.69 -6.82
C CYS A 233 -2.65 -10.17 -7.24
N GLU A 234 -1.49 -10.64 -7.66
CA GLU A 234 -1.26 -11.99 -8.17
C GLU A 234 -1.64 -13.08 -7.14
N ASN A 235 -1.34 -12.88 -5.85
CA ASN A 235 -1.72 -13.84 -4.80
C ASN A 235 -3.23 -13.97 -4.65
N THR A 236 -3.97 -12.88 -4.84
CA THR A 236 -5.44 -12.90 -4.86
C THR A 236 -5.95 -13.67 -6.08
N LEU A 237 -5.35 -13.46 -7.27
CA LEU A 237 -5.71 -14.19 -8.48
C LEU A 237 -5.46 -15.70 -8.35
N LEU A 238 -4.30 -16.09 -7.81
CA LEU A 238 -3.99 -17.50 -7.52
C LEU A 238 -5.06 -18.17 -6.65
N ALA A 239 -5.55 -17.45 -5.65
CA ALA A 239 -6.55 -17.96 -4.73
C ALA A 239 -7.99 -17.90 -5.30
N ILE A 240 -8.30 -16.96 -6.18
CA ILE A 240 -9.59 -16.89 -6.90
C ILE A 240 -9.73 -18.06 -7.88
N GLY A 241 -8.67 -18.37 -8.62
CA GLY A 241 -8.68 -19.37 -9.71
C GLY A 241 -8.77 -18.73 -11.09
N SER A 242 -8.06 -19.33 -12.04
CA SER A 242 -7.88 -18.78 -13.39
C SER A 242 -9.18 -18.69 -14.22
N ASP A 243 -10.17 -19.50 -13.88
CA ASP A 243 -11.48 -19.57 -14.53
C ASP A 243 -12.49 -18.52 -13.99
N ALA A 244 -12.11 -17.80 -12.95
CA ALA A 244 -12.99 -16.86 -12.25
C ALA A 244 -12.57 -15.39 -12.43
N VAL A 245 -11.57 -15.10 -13.26
CA VAL A 245 -10.97 -13.74 -13.36
C VAL A 245 -11.33 -12.98 -14.64
N ASP A 246 -12.17 -13.51 -15.52
CA ASP A 246 -12.60 -12.82 -16.73
C ASP A 246 -13.26 -11.47 -16.41
N ASN A 247 -13.04 -10.47 -17.27
CA ASN A 247 -13.56 -9.11 -17.09
C ASN A 247 -13.16 -8.43 -15.76
N MET A 248 -11.95 -8.70 -15.27
CA MET A 248 -11.44 -8.10 -14.04
C MET A 248 -10.26 -7.17 -14.38
N TYR A 249 -10.39 -5.91 -13.98
CA TYR A 249 -9.47 -4.83 -14.29
C TYR A 249 -8.98 -4.15 -13.01
N SER A 250 -7.74 -3.67 -13.05
CA SER A 250 -7.13 -2.95 -11.94
C SER A 250 -6.17 -1.87 -12.47
N THR A 251 -5.66 -1.08 -11.57
CA THR A 251 -4.47 -0.26 -11.77
C THR A 251 -3.42 -0.62 -10.75
N ALA A 252 -2.18 -0.65 -11.16
CA ALA A 252 -1.07 -1.02 -10.28
C ALA A 252 0.23 -0.34 -10.71
N GLY A 253 1.04 0.08 -9.75
CA GLY A 253 2.40 0.53 -10.01
C GLY A 253 3.34 -0.63 -10.30
N PHE A 254 3.07 -1.81 -9.76
CA PHE A 254 3.86 -3.02 -9.99
C PHE A 254 3.00 -4.23 -10.34
N THR A 255 3.44 -4.99 -11.33
CA THR A 255 3.01 -6.37 -11.60
C THR A 255 4.22 -7.22 -12.02
N ASN A 256 4.10 -8.54 -11.93
CA ASN A 256 5.17 -9.43 -12.35
C ASN A 256 5.43 -9.42 -13.87
N HIS A 257 4.55 -8.78 -14.65
CA HIS A 257 4.67 -8.67 -16.10
C HIS A 257 5.15 -7.31 -16.59
N LEU A 258 5.48 -6.38 -15.67
CA LEU A 258 6.07 -5.10 -16.07
C LEU A 258 7.38 -5.32 -16.82
N ARG A 259 7.49 -4.71 -18.02
CA ARG A 259 8.65 -4.85 -18.89
C ARG A 259 9.73 -3.79 -18.65
N THR A 260 9.65 -3.05 -17.55
CA THR A 260 10.68 -2.07 -17.16
C THR A 260 11.99 -2.76 -16.82
N ASN A 261 13.11 -2.07 -17.04
CA ASN A 261 14.43 -2.61 -16.68
C ASN A 261 14.59 -2.84 -15.18
N SER A 262 14.06 -1.93 -14.36
CA SER A 262 14.07 -2.03 -12.90
C SER A 262 13.22 -3.21 -12.41
N GLY A 263 12.01 -3.39 -12.94
CA GLY A 263 11.15 -4.52 -12.61
C GLY A 263 11.77 -5.86 -12.99
N ARG A 264 12.44 -5.97 -14.15
CA ARG A 264 13.18 -7.18 -14.53
C ARG A 264 14.31 -7.48 -13.57
N ARG A 265 15.18 -6.50 -13.28
CA ARG A 265 16.29 -6.69 -12.32
C ARG A 265 15.80 -7.16 -10.95
N PHE A 266 14.73 -6.56 -10.44
CA PHE A 266 14.10 -6.98 -9.18
C PHE A 266 13.65 -8.44 -9.24
N ARG A 267 12.85 -8.83 -10.25
CA ARG A 267 12.36 -10.23 -10.38
C ARG A 267 13.49 -11.24 -10.51
N ASP A 268 14.55 -10.89 -11.26
CA ASP A 268 15.72 -11.75 -11.41
C ASP A 268 16.48 -11.91 -10.09
N SER A 269 16.64 -10.84 -9.32
CA SER A 269 17.24 -10.89 -7.98
C SER A 269 16.39 -11.69 -6.99
N TYR A 270 15.08 -11.47 -6.99
CA TYR A 270 14.14 -12.20 -6.15
C TYR A 270 14.17 -13.72 -6.45
N ARG A 271 14.03 -14.08 -7.74
CA ARG A 271 14.06 -15.49 -8.16
C ARG A 271 15.40 -16.16 -7.86
N ARG A 272 16.50 -15.44 -8.06
CA ARG A 272 17.86 -15.94 -7.74
C ARG A 272 18.02 -16.21 -6.26
N ARG A 273 17.45 -15.34 -5.40
CA ARG A 273 17.59 -15.43 -3.95
C ARG A 273 16.68 -16.50 -3.34
N PHE A 274 15.42 -16.58 -3.76
CA PHE A 274 14.41 -17.42 -3.10
C PHE A 274 14.00 -18.66 -3.91
N GLY A 275 14.39 -18.74 -5.16
CA GLY A 275 14.10 -19.88 -6.04
C GLY A 275 12.69 -19.84 -6.64
N PRO A 276 12.36 -20.87 -7.45
CA PRO A 276 11.09 -20.91 -8.21
C PRO A 276 9.86 -21.21 -7.33
N GLY A 277 10.05 -21.78 -6.14
CA GLY A 277 8.97 -22.06 -5.18
C GLY A 277 8.65 -20.93 -4.22
N ALA A 278 9.31 -19.77 -4.37
CA ALA A 278 9.04 -18.62 -3.53
C ALA A 278 7.63 -18.05 -3.76
N PRO A 279 7.03 -17.39 -2.76
CA PRO A 279 5.81 -16.62 -2.94
C PRO A 279 5.94 -15.65 -4.12
N VAL A 280 4.89 -15.52 -4.93
CA VAL A 280 4.91 -14.59 -6.06
C VAL A 280 5.06 -13.17 -5.54
N PRO A 281 6.09 -12.40 -5.97
CA PRO A 281 6.20 -10.99 -5.58
C PRO A 281 4.99 -10.24 -6.14
N ASN A 282 4.30 -9.54 -5.26
CA ASN A 282 3.12 -8.74 -5.59
C ASN A 282 3.32 -7.29 -5.17
N ARG A 283 2.39 -6.41 -5.52
CA ARG A 283 2.46 -4.97 -5.20
C ARG A 283 2.68 -4.69 -3.71
N PHE A 284 2.13 -5.50 -2.78
CA PHE A 284 2.29 -5.32 -1.33
C PHE A 284 3.70 -5.73 -0.86
N GLY A 285 4.22 -6.83 -1.39
CA GLY A 285 5.59 -7.25 -1.13
C GLY A 285 6.61 -6.27 -1.69
N VAL A 286 6.44 -5.88 -2.95
CA VAL A 286 7.33 -4.90 -3.60
C VAL A 286 7.29 -3.56 -2.88
N SER A 287 6.16 -3.10 -2.37
CA SER A 287 6.12 -1.86 -1.60
C SER A 287 6.86 -1.95 -0.26
N CYS A 288 6.98 -3.13 0.37
CA CYS A 288 7.87 -3.33 1.51
C CYS A 288 9.35 -3.21 1.13
N TYR A 289 9.74 -3.77 -0.02
CA TYR A 289 11.08 -3.60 -0.59
C TYR A 289 11.39 -2.11 -0.83
N GLU A 290 10.48 -1.40 -1.49
CA GLU A 290 10.59 0.02 -1.79
C GLU A 290 10.61 0.88 -0.53
N GLY A 291 9.79 0.54 0.47
CA GLY A 291 9.75 1.25 1.75
C GLY A 291 11.07 1.19 2.51
N LEU A 292 11.80 0.07 2.45
CA LEU A 292 13.14 -0.05 3.02
C LEU A 292 14.16 0.80 2.26
N HIS A 293 14.12 0.79 0.93
CA HIS A 293 14.99 1.66 0.13
C HIS A 293 14.65 3.15 0.32
N LEU A 294 13.38 3.50 0.44
CA LEU A 294 12.94 4.86 0.76
C LEU A 294 13.45 5.31 2.14
N LEU A 295 13.31 4.46 3.17
CA LEU A 295 13.83 4.74 4.51
C LEU A 295 15.32 5.04 4.49
N VAL A 296 16.10 4.21 3.78
CA VAL A 296 17.55 4.38 3.67
C VAL A 296 17.89 5.65 2.92
N ALA A 297 17.25 5.92 1.78
CA ALA A 297 17.47 7.13 1.01
C ALA A 297 17.15 8.41 1.80
N LEU A 298 16.04 8.42 2.55
CA LEU A 298 15.67 9.52 3.44
C LEU A 298 16.70 9.73 4.53
N ALA A 299 17.16 8.64 5.17
CA ALA A 299 18.15 8.72 6.23
C ALA A 299 19.52 9.20 5.71
N GLU A 300 19.97 8.69 4.56
CA GLU A 300 21.22 9.11 3.89
C GLU A 300 21.17 10.59 3.49
N GLN A 301 20.07 11.05 2.88
CA GLN A 301 19.88 12.45 2.51
C GLN A 301 19.87 13.37 3.74
N ALA A 302 19.28 12.93 4.84
CA ALA A 302 19.24 13.66 6.12
C ALA A 302 20.53 13.54 6.93
N GLY A 303 21.41 12.58 6.59
CA GLY A 303 22.61 12.22 7.37
C GLY A 303 22.25 11.65 8.76
N SER A 304 21.01 11.22 8.98
CA SER A 304 20.51 10.82 10.30
C SER A 304 19.17 10.09 10.20
N LEU A 305 18.82 9.31 11.24
CA LEU A 305 17.45 8.82 11.49
C LEU A 305 16.62 9.79 12.36
N ASP A 306 17.09 11.01 12.56
CA ASP A 306 16.34 12.06 13.25
C ASP A 306 15.15 12.50 12.42
N LEU A 307 13.93 12.48 13.04
CA LEU A 307 12.69 12.74 12.32
C LEU A 307 12.58 14.15 11.73
N TYR A 308 13.08 15.17 12.44
CA TYR A 308 13.02 16.55 11.94
C TYR A 308 13.89 16.71 10.69
N LYS A 309 15.08 16.09 10.70
CA LYS A 309 15.98 16.10 9.54
C LYS A 309 15.38 15.32 8.38
N MET A 310 14.91 14.09 8.63
CA MET A 310 14.27 13.27 7.57
C MET A 310 13.06 13.99 6.96
N GLN A 311 12.21 14.61 7.78
CA GLN A 311 11.06 15.37 7.32
C GLN A 311 11.44 16.57 6.45
N ALA A 312 12.54 17.27 6.80
CA ALA A 312 13.02 18.43 6.05
C ALA A 312 13.57 18.05 4.66
N PHE A 313 14.07 16.83 4.50
CA PHE A 313 14.64 16.35 3.25
C PHE A 313 13.72 15.39 2.47
N ALA A 314 12.50 15.15 2.95
CA ALA A 314 11.59 14.20 2.30
C ALA A 314 11.04 14.72 0.97
N ASP A 315 10.67 16.01 0.92
CA ASP A 315 10.05 16.57 -0.28
C ASP A 315 11.07 16.67 -1.43
N GLY A 316 10.66 16.17 -2.60
CA GLY A 316 11.51 16.12 -3.78
C GLY A 316 12.48 14.94 -3.85
N LEU A 317 12.65 14.13 -2.77
CA LEU A 317 13.50 12.96 -2.80
C LEU A 317 13.07 12.00 -3.90
N ALA A 318 13.99 11.63 -4.78
CA ALA A 318 13.77 10.66 -5.86
C ALA A 318 14.46 9.34 -5.53
N ILE A 319 13.75 8.23 -5.80
CA ILE A 319 14.29 6.87 -5.69
C ILE A 319 13.94 6.06 -6.94
N SER A 320 14.85 5.19 -7.38
CA SER A 320 14.57 4.22 -8.44
C SER A 320 14.10 2.90 -7.80
N THR A 321 12.94 2.42 -8.23
CA THR A 321 12.24 1.28 -7.62
C THR A 321 11.89 0.24 -8.70
N PRO A 322 11.41 -0.96 -8.33
CA PRO A 322 10.87 -1.91 -9.31
C PRO A 322 9.75 -1.36 -10.20
N ARG A 323 9.00 -0.36 -9.73
CA ARG A 323 7.97 0.35 -10.53
C ARG A 323 8.57 1.34 -11.53
N GLY A 324 9.79 1.79 -11.30
CA GLY A 324 10.47 2.85 -12.04
C GLY A 324 10.91 3.98 -11.11
N ASP A 325 11.08 5.18 -11.66
CA ASP A 325 11.48 6.34 -10.88
C ASP A 325 10.28 6.91 -10.11
N CYS A 326 10.45 7.00 -8.80
CA CYS A 326 9.46 7.51 -7.86
C CYS A 326 10.00 8.75 -7.16
N ARG A 327 9.11 9.66 -6.76
CA ARG A 327 9.49 10.91 -6.07
C ARG A 327 8.55 11.20 -4.93
N MET A 328 9.11 11.58 -3.80
CA MET A 328 8.35 12.06 -2.64
C MET A 328 7.81 13.47 -2.87
N GLN A 329 6.56 13.66 -2.49
CA GLN A 329 5.88 14.95 -2.44
C GLN A 329 5.00 14.98 -1.20
N SER A 330 5.23 15.93 -0.30
CA SER A 330 4.47 16.06 0.96
C SER A 330 4.34 14.74 1.73
N ASN A 331 5.44 14.00 1.88
CA ASN A 331 5.53 12.66 2.49
C ASN A 331 4.81 11.52 1.75
N HIS A 332 4.32 11.73 0.55
CA HIS A 332 3.66 10.73 -0.28
C HIS A 332 4.50 10.40 -1.50
N LEU A 333 4.63 9.12 -1.83
CA LEU A 333 5.41 8.68 -2.98
C LEU A 333 4.56 8.68 -4.26
N GLY A 334 4.91 9.55 -5.21
CA GLY A 334 4.40 9.47 -6.58
C GLY A 334 5.14 8.37 -7.35
N ALA A 335 4.46 7.71 -8.28
CA ALA A 335 4.98 6.57 -9.02
C ALA A 335 4.32 6.41 -10.40
N PRO A 336 4.95 5.69 -11.35
CA PRO A 336 4.27 5.20 -12.54
C PRO A 336 3.13 4.25 -12.18
N ILE A 337 2.03 4.37 -12.91
CA ILE A 337 0.83 3.52 -12.75
C ILE A 337 0.49 2.90 -14.10
N HIS A 338 0.05 1.66 -14.10
CA HIS A 338 -0.38 0.91 -15.28
C HIS A 338 -1.82 0.44 -15.09
N LEU A 339 -2.60 0.54 -16.13
CA LEU A 339 -3.87 -0.15 -16.24
C LEU A 339 -3.60 -1.62 -16.56
N VAL A 340 -4.24 -2.53 -15.84
CA VAL A 340 -4.00 -3.97 -15.96
C VAL A 340 -5.29 -4.76 -16.02
N GLU A 341 -5.25 -5.89 -16.71
CA GLU A 341 -6.31 -6.90 -16.78
C GLU A 341 -5.82 -8.20 -16.15
N ALA A 342 -6.69 -8.85 -15.40
CA ALA A 342 -6.43 -10.21 -14.92
C ALA A 342 -6.54 -11.20 -16.06
N ARG A 343 -5.51 -12.03 -16.26
CA ARG A 343 -5.49 -13.12 -17.23
C ARG A 343 -4.90 -14.36 -16.59
N GLY A 344 -5.75 -15.31 -16.26
CA GLY A 344 -5.33 -16.47 -15.49
C GLY A 344 -4.84 -16.04 -14.10
N PHE A 345 -3.59 -16.23 -13.80
CA PHE A 345 -2.99 -15.87 -12.51
C PHE A 345 -2.17 -14.57 -12.54
N ASP A 346 -2.20 -13.86 -13.66
CA ASP A 346 -1.33 -12.73 -13.93
C ASP A 346 -2.10 -11.41 -14.08
N LEU A 347 -1.45 -10.31 -13.72
CA LEU A 347 -1.88 -8.95 -14.03
C LEU A 347 -1.12 -8.46 -15.26
N CYS A 348 -1.80 -8.48 -16.41
CA CYS A 348 -1.25 -8.10 -17.70
C CYS A 348 -1.49 -6.61 -17.95
N ALA A 349 -0.44 -5.86 -18.27
CA ALA A 349 -0.57 -4.45 -18.60
C ALA A 349 -1.36 -4.28 -19.90
N LEU A 350 -2.38 -3.42 -19.87
CA LEU A 350 -3.15 -2.97 -21.02
C LEU A 350 -2.61 -1.63 -21.51
N GLU A 351 -2.33 -0.72 -20.58
CA GLU A 351 -1.93 0.65 -20.89
C GLU A 351 -0.97 1.18 -19.81
N ASP A 352 0.01 1.98 -20.24
CA ASP A 352 0.85 2.77 -19.35
C ASP A 352 0.15 4.11 -19.08
N VAL A 353 -0.35 4.28 -17.87
CA VAL A 353 -1.03 5.50 -17.44
C VAL A 353 -0.04 6.65 -17.20
N GLY A 354 1.24 6.31 -17.05
CA GLY A 354 2.30 7.26 -16.75
C GLY A 354 2.46 7.55 -15.26
N TYR A 355 3.27 8.58 -14.98
CA TYR A 355 3.56 8.99 -13.60
C TYR A 355 2.38 9.69 -12.95
N ARG A 356 2.01 9.26 -11.73
CA ARG A 356 0.92 9.83 -10.95
C ARG A 356 1.39 10.21 -9.53
N THR A 357 1.02 11.40 -9.08
CA THR A 357 1.25 11.84 -7.70
C THR A 357 0.11 11.37 -6.79
N ALA A 358 0.37 11.27 -5.50
CA ALA A 358 -0.63 10.84 -4.52
C ALA A 358 -1.81 11.82 -4.36
N SER A 359 -1.59 13.09 -4.67
CA SER A 359 -2.62 14.12 -4.74
C SER A 359 -2.88 14.50 -6.19
N SER A 360 -4.02 14.16 -6.74
CA SER A 360 -4.47 14.73 -8.00
C SER A 360 -5.32 15.94 -7.70
N ARG A 361 -4.96 17.05 -8.22
CA ARG A 361 -5.41 18.42 -8.11
C ARG A 361 -4.64 19.19 -7.05
N SER A 362 -4.10 20.32 -7.51
CA SER A 362 -3.77 21.47 -6.70
C SER A 362 -4.96 21.81 -5.78
N VAL A 363 -5.00 21.19 -4.61
CA VAL A 363 -5.66 21.80 -3.47
C VAL A 363 -4.79 23.03 -3.21
N GLN A 364 -5.28 24.19 -3.58
CA GLN A 364 -4.74 25.43 -3.08
C GLN A 364 -4.68 25.27 -1.57
N ILE A 365 -3.47 25.18 -1.05
CA ILE A 365 -3.20 25.19 0.38
C ILE A 365 -3.63 26.57 0.85
N THR A 366 -4.88 26.69 1.30
CA THR A 366 -5.27 27.79 2.17
C THR A 366 -4.50 27.56 3.44
N SER A 367 -3.56 28.44 3.69
CA SER A 367 -2.66 28.67 4.82
C SER A 367 -2.63 27.62 5.92
N PRO A 368 -1.44 27.21 6.36
CA PRO A 368 -1.31 26.33 7.52
C PRO A 368 -1.89 27.06 8.74
N VAL A 369 -2.81 26.43 9.45
CA VAL A 369 -3.13 26.80 10.83
C VAL A 369 -1.84 26.62 11.62
N VAL A 370 -1.17 27.74 11.86
CA VAL A 370 -0.06 27.79 12.80
C VAL A 370 -0.66 27.49 14.17
N MET A 371 -0.50 26.27 14.64
CA MET A 371 -0.69 25.98 16.06
C MET A 371 0.34 26.80 16.82
N ALA A 372 -0.11 27.83 17.53
CA ALA A 372 0.71 28.61 18.44
C ALA A 372 1.33 27.66 19.48
N MET A 373 2.64 27.60 19.50
CA MET A 373 3.38 26.92 20.58
C MET A 373 3.09 27.66 21.89
N PRO A 374 2.86 26.95 23.01
CA PRO A 374 2.76 27.60 24.31
C PRO A 374 4.09 28.30 24.61
N GLU A 375 4.01 29.58 24.97
CA GLU A 375 5.15 30.37 25.43
C GLU A 375 5.83 29.66 26.61
N ARG A 376 7.14 29.42 26.47
CA ARG A 376 7.97 29.01 27.58
C ARG A 376 8.05 30.16 28.58
N THR A 377 7.43 30.04 29.74
CA THR A 377 7.65 30.90 30.90
C THR A 377 9.12 30.82 31.28
N ARG A 378 9.81 31.94 31.18
CA ARG A 378 11.16 32.12 31.76
C ARG A 378 11.07 32.01 33.28
N PRO A 379 12.01 31.34 33.94
CA PRO A 379 12.09 31.40 35.38
C PRO A 379 12.46 32.84 35.81
N GLN A 380 11.68 33.40 36.73
CA GLN A 380 12.04 34.63 37.42
C GLN A 380 13.30 34.35 38.23
N THR A 381 14.34 35.12 37.95
CA THR A 381 15.48 35.23 38.86
C THR A 381 15.09 36.19 39.96
N ASP A 382 14.83 35.66 41.16
CA ASP A 382 14.76 36.46 42.36
C ASP A 382 16.15 36.92 42.72
N ASN A 383 16.35 38.24 42.75
CA ASN A 383 17.45 38.92 43.44
C ASN A 383 17.17 38.90 44.91
N ILE A 384 18.06 38.28 45.70
CA ILE A 384 18.58 38.80 46.97
C ILE A 384 20.03 38.33 47.11
#